data_dab8eadeef857effc29149ca77c221db
#
_entry.id   dab8eadeef857effc29149ca77c221db
#
_cell.length_a   1.000
_cell.length_b   1.000
_cell.length_c   1.000
_cell.angle_alpha   90.00
_cell.angle_beta   90.00
_cell.angle_gamma   90.00
#
_symmetry.space_group_name_H-M   'P 1'
#
loop_
_entity.id
_entity.type
_entity.pdbx_description
1 polymer ?
#
loop_
_entity_poly.entity_id
_entity_poly.type
_entity_poly.pdbx_seq_one_letter_code
_entity_poly.pdbx_strand_id
1 'polypeptide(L)'
;MMILPVVLALGLLSSADAAASSGCGKQPTLTNGVHTINGRQYILKVPDNYDSNKPHHLVFGLHWRGGNMNSVANGDSIQPWYGLESRAQGSAILVSPDGKNAGWANTNGEDVALIDAIIQQVEGDLCVDSSSRFATGFSWGGGMSYALACSRAKEFKAVSVLSGGLISGCEGGYDPIAYLGIHGIDDQVLPIDEGVTLANKFVGNNKCQPTNIGKPASGSGGFVRSDFQGCSKPVSFIAYDGGHVGAPLGVGSSLAPDATWEFFMAA
;
A
#
# COMPACT_ATOMS: atom_id res chain seq x y z
N MET A 1 -29.69 50.18 -19.65
CA MET A 1 -29.55 48.71 -19.61
C MET A 1 -28.06 48.40 -19.67
N MET A 2 -27.44 48.29 -18.50
CA MET A 2 -25.98 48.02 -18.36
C MET A 2 -25.74 46.53 -18.37
N ILE A 3 -24.98 46.04 -19.34
CA ILE A 3 -24.56 44.65 -19.43
C ILE A 3 -23.22 44.52 -18.68
N LEU A 4 -23.23 43.82 -17.53
CA LEU A 4 -22.00 43.44 -16.82
C LEU A 4 -21.34 42.27 -17.54
N PRO A 5 -20.02 42.31 -17.79
CA PRO A 5 -19.32 41.14 -18.31
C PRO A 5 -19.10 40.09 -17.19
N VAL A 6 -19.53 38.86 -17.43
CA VAL A 6 -19.20 37.72 -16.60
C VAL A 6 -17.77 37.30 -16.92
N VAL A 7 -16.86 37.53 -15.98
CA VAL A 7 -15.48 37.00 -16.05
C VAL A 7 -15.48 35.54 -15.59
N LEU A 8 -15.35 34.63 -16.53
CA LEU A 8 -15.13 33.21 -16.26
C LEU A 8 -13.67 33.01 -15.78
N ALA A 9 -13.48 32.82 -14.48
CA ALA A 9 -12.18 32.41 -13.96
C ALA A 9 -11.95 30.94 -14.32
N LEU A 10 -11.09 30.67 -15.32
CA LEU A 10 -10.53 29.33 -15.54
C LEU A 10 -9.59 29.03 -14.36
N GLY A 11 -10.03 28.18 -13.43
CA GLY A 11 -9.15 27.59 -12.44
C GLY A 11 -8.13 26.67 -13.13
N LEU A 12 -6.87 27.07 -13.12
CA LEU A 12 -5.75 26.22 -13.47
C LEU A 12 -5.67 25.11 -12.39
N LEU A 13 -6.14 23.91 -12.73
CA LEU A 13 -5.79 22.71 -12.00
C LEU A 13 -4.28 22.49 -12.19
N SER A 14 -3.49 22.87 -11.19
CA SER A 14 -2.08 22.48 -11.16
C SER A 14 -2.06 20.97 -10.94
N SER A 15 -1.78 20.19 -11.99
CA SER A 15 -1.28 18.84 -11.83
C SER A 15 0.00 18.97 -11.00
N ALA A 16 0.03 18.33 -9.83
CA ALA A 16 1.30 18.17 -9.12
C ALA A 16 2.21 17.38 -10.05
N ASP A 17 3.30 18.02 -10.51
CA ASP A 17 4.29 17.34 -11.32
C ASP A 17 4.84 16.14 -10.54
N ALA A 18 4.88 14.96 -11.18
CA ALA A 18 5.48 13.78 -10.61
C ALA A 18 6.93 14.08 -10.19
N ALA A 19 7.29 13.75 -8.95
CA ALA A 19 8.65 13.96 -8.45
C ALA A 19 9.56 12.87 -9.04
N ALA A 20 10.08 13.12 -10.24
CA ALA A 20 10.90 12.17 -10.98
C ALA A 20 12.16 11.79 -10.20
N SER A 21 12.38 10.48 -10.03
CA SER A 21 13.58 9.94 -9.39
C SER A 21 14.85 10.16 -10.23
N SER A 22 16.01 9.98 -9.61
CA SER A 22 17.30 10.15 -10.30
C SER A 22 17.57 9.12 -11.41
N GLY A 23 16.79 8.04 -11.46
CA GLY A 23 16.85 7.03 -12.53
C GLY A 23 16.14 7.46 -13.82
N CYS A 24 15.32 8.52 -13.79
CA CYS A 24 14.62 8.99 -14.98
C CYS A 24 15.60 9.46 -16.06
N GLY A 25 15.32 9.08 -17.31
CA GLY A 25 16.15 9.37 -18.46
C GLY A 25 17.42 8.50 -18.59
N LYS A 26 17.66 7.58 -17.65
CA LYS A 26 18.82 6.65 -17.72
C LYS A 26 18.45 5.37 -18.46
N GLN A 27 19.46 4.71 -19.00
CA GLN A 27 19.36 3.32 -19.44
C GLN A 27 19.35 2.43 -18.19
N PRO A 28 18.28 1.69 -17.90
CA PRO A 28 18.20 0.87 -16.70
C PRO A 28 19.17 -0.31 -16.74
N THR A 29 19.69 -0.67 -15.58
CA THR A 29 20.51 -1.86 -15.38
C THR A 29 19.76 -2.94 -14.57
N LEU A 30 18.77 -2.53 -13.77
CA LEU A 30 17.87 -3.44 -13.09
C LEU A 30 16.86 -4.04 -14.08
N THR A 31 16.66 -5.35 -13.99
CA THR A 31 15.74 -6.12 -14.83
C THR A 31 14.74 -6.90 -13.97
N ASN A 32 13.74 -7.48 -14.60
CA ASN A 32 12.81 -8.39 -13.91
C ASN A 32 13.56 -9.55 -13.26
N GLY A 33 13.18 -9.93 -12.04
CA GLY A 33 13.71 -11.08 -11.33
C GLY A 33 14.27 -10.77 -9.95
N VAL A 34 15.11 -11.68 -9.45
CA VAL A 34 15.68 -11.61 -8.10
C VAL A 34 16.89 -10.68 -8.06
N HIS A 35 16.88 -9.79 -7.11
CA HIS A 35 18.00 -8.89 -6.77
C HIS A 35 18.43 -9.09 -5.33
N THR A 36 19.66 -8.71 -5.04
CA THR A 36 20.22 -8.78 -3.68
C THR A 36 20.74 -7.40 -3.27
N ILE A 37 20.38 -6.98 -2.06
CA ILE A 37 20.87 -5.74 -1.45
C ILE A 37 21.13 -5.97 0.04
N ASN A 38 22.31 -5.58 0.52
CA ASN A 38 22.71 -5.74 1.92
C ASN A 38 22.54 -7.19 2.45
N GLY A 39 22.78 -8.20 1.59
CA GLY A 39 22.65 -9.61 1.93
C GLY A 39 21.22 -10.13 2.01
N ARG A 40 20.20 -9.33 1.63
CA ARG A 40 18.79 -9.72 1.55
C ARG A 40 18.31 -9.66 0.11
N GLN A 41 17.27 -10.42 -0.21
CA GLN A 41 16.75 -10.53 -1.56
C GLN A 41 15.38 -9.82 -1.71
N TYR A 42 15.06 -9.48 -2.94
CA TYR A 42 13.74 -9.06 -3.36
C TYR A 42 13.51 -9.44 -4.82
N ILE A 43 12.25 -9.60 -5.22
CA ILE A 43 11.86 -9.73 -6.63
C ILE A 43 11.41 -8.35 -7.11
N LEU A 44 11.90 -7.97 -8.28
CA LEU A 44 11.51 -6.77 -9.01
C LEU A 44 10.68 -7.16 -10.24
N LYS A 45 9.59 -6.46 -10.48
CA LYS A 45 8.82 -6.51 -11.72
C LYS A 45 8.73 -5.11 -12.30
N VAL A 46 9.47 -4.90 -13.39
CA VAL A 46 9.39 -3.72 -14.25
C VAL A 46 8.32 -4.00 -15.31
N PRO A 47 7.39 -3.09 -15.59
CA PRO A 47 6.36 -3.33 -16.59
C PRO A 47 6.95 -3.48 -18.01
N ASP A 48 6.31 -4.31 -18.84
CA ASP A 48 6.81 -4.61 -20.19
C ASP A 48 6.83 -3.37 -21.11
N ASN A 49 5.99 -2.38 -20.83
CA ASN A 49 5.92 -1.07 -21.50
C ASN A 49 6.69 0.03 -20.75
N TYR A 50 7.69 -0.34 -19.93
CA TYR A 50 8.48 0.63 -19.17
C TYR A 50 9.13 1.68 -20.09
N ASP A 51 9.00 2.93 -19.70
CA ASP A 51 9.63 4.08 -20.34
C ASP A 51 10.47 4.84 -19.30
N SER A 52 11.78 4.92 -19.54
CA SER A 52 12.70 5.62 -18.64
C SER A 52 12.46 7.13 -18.53
N ASN A 53 11.65 7.71 -19.41
CA ASN A 53 11.29 9.12 -19.36
C ASN A 53 9.94 9.38 -18.69
N LYS A 54 9.20 8.31 -18.33
CA LYS A 54 7.89 8.40 -17.69
C LYS A 54 7.95 7.87 -16.27
N PRO A 55 7.75 8.72 -15.25
CA PRO A 55 7.75 8.27 -13.86
C PRO A 55 6.65 7.22 -13.59
N HIS A 56 7.02 6.11 -12.96
CA HIS A 56 6.14 5.00 -12.59
C HIS A 56 5.86 5.00 -11.08
N HIS A 57 4.70 4.51 -10.67
CA HIS A 57 4.44 4.22 -9.26
C HIS A 57 5.40 3.14 -8.76
N LEU A 58 5.75 3.17 -7.47
CA LEU A 58 6.54 2.12 -6.82
C LEU A 58 5.69 1.44 -5.75
N VAL A 59 5.41 0.14 -5.92
CA VAL A 59 4.51 -0.60 -5.04
C VAL A 59 5.24 -1.78 -4.40
N PHE A 60 5.24 -1.82 -3.07
CA PHE A 60 5.77 -2.93 -2.28
C PHE A 60 4.65 -3.89 -1.89
N GLY A 61 4.81 -5.17 -2.24
CA GLY A 61 3.99 -6.28 -1.78
C GLY A 61 4.74 -7.09 -0.72
N LEU A 62 4.23 -7.14 0.52
CA LEU A 62 4.89 -7.73 1.67
C LEU A 62 4.22 -9.04 2.06
N HIS A 63 4.99 -10.15 2.12
CA HIS A 63 4.45 -11.48 2.38
C HIS A 63 4.01 -11.67 3.84
N TRP A 64 3.19 -12.67 4.10
CA TRP A 64 2.72 -13.09 5.44
C TRP A 64 3.71 -13.99 6.15
N ARG A 65 3.43 -14.37 7.38
CA ARG A 65 4.25 -15.32 8.15
C ARG A 65 4.32 -16.67 7.44
N GLY A 66 5.52 -17.16 7.21
CA GLY A 66 5.77 -18.42 6.48
C GLY A 66 5.80 -18.26 4.96
N GLY A 67 5.40 -17.09 4.42
CA GLY A 67 5.59 -16.74 3.02
C GLY A 67 7.01 -16.22 2.73
N ASN A 68 7.24 -15.83 1.49
CA ASN A 68 8.49 -15.23 1.00
C ASN A 68 8.20 -14.36 -0.23
N MET A 69 9.23 -13.77 -0.81
CA MET A 69 9.09 -12.93 -2.00
C MET A 69 8.41 -13.63 -3.19
N ASN A 70 8.64 -14.96 -3.39
CA ASN A 70 8.00 -15.70 -4.47
C ASN A 70 6.50 -15.92 -4.22
N SER A 71 6.10 -16.08 -2.94
CA SER A 71 4.68 -16.22 -2.57
C SER A 71 3.86 -15.00 -3.00
N VAL A 72 4.46 -13.81 -2.97
CA VAL A 72 3.81 -12.58 -3.46
C VAL A 72 3.92 -12.44 -4.98
N ALA A 73 5.11 -12.63 -5.54
CA ALA A 73 5.33 -12.42 -6.96
C ALA A 73 4.55 -13.39 -7.85
N ASN A 74 4.49 -14.68 -7.46
CA ASN A 74 3.84 -15.73 -8.25
C ASN A 74 2.39 -16.00 -7.81
N GLY A 75 1.99 -15.50 -6.63
CA GLY A 75 0.73 -15.84 -5.99
C GLY A 75 0.79 -17.21 -5.33
N ASP A 76 0.23 -17.30 -4.13
CA ASP A 76 0.09 -18.55 -3.37
C ASP A 76 -1.30 -18.53 -2.71
N SER A 77 -1.44 -17.91 -1.54
CA SER A 77 -2.74 -17.68 -0.90
C SER A 77 -3.39 -16.35 -1.32
N ILE A 78 -2.78 -15.65 -2.24
CA ILE A 78 -3.22 -14.38 -2.83
C ILE A 78 -3.08 -14.43 -4.36
N GLN A 79 -3.65 -13.45 -5.06
CA GLN A 79 -3.32 -13.25 -6.47
C GLN A 79 -1.86 -12.76 -6.59
N PRO A 80 -1.14 -13.09 -7.70
CA PRO A 80 0.19 -12.56 -7.95
C PRO A 80 0.24 -11.04 -7.73
N TRP A 81 1.27 -10.58 -6.99
CA TRP A 81 1.42 -9.16 -6.66
C TRP A 81 0.21 -8.53 -5.96
N TYR A 82 -0.51 -9.29 -5.13
CA TYR A 82 -1.80 -8.87 -4.54
C TYR A 82 -2.84 -8.46 -5.61
N GLY A 83 -2.72 -8.98 -6.85
CA GLY A 83 -3.56 -8.61 -7.98
C GLY A 83 -3.33 -7.21 -8.53
N LEU A 84 -2.31 -6.48 -8.07
CA LEU A 84 -2.07 -5.08 -8.43
C LEU A 84 -1.42 -4.92 -9.81
N GLU A 85 -0.68 -5.92 -10.31
CA GLU A 85 -0.07 -5.87 -11.63
C GLU A 85 -1.12 -5.61 -12.74
N SER A 86 -2.22 -6.36 -12.70
CA SER A 86 -3.29 -6.21 -13.70
C SER A 86 -4.03 -4.87 -13.59
N ARG A 87 -4.13 -4.28 -12.38
CA ARG A 87 -4.77 -2.98 -12.13
C ARG A 87 -3.85 -1.83 -12.54
N ALA A 88 -2.56 -1.99 -12.34
CA ALA A 88 -1.57 -0.99 -12.72
C ALA A 88 -1.44 -0.81 -14.24
N GLN A 89 -1.74 -1.82 -15.06
CA GLN A 89 -1.68 -1.75 -16.52
C GLN A 89 -0.38 -1.14 -17.05
N GLY A 90 0.74 -1.50 -16.41
CA GLY A 90 2.06 -0.99 -16.77
C GLY A 90 2.43 0.38 -16.18
N SER A 91 1.62 0.96 -15.28
CA SER A 91 1.94 2.23 -14.62
C SER A 91 2.79 2.08 -13.34
N ALA A 92 3.04 0.84 -12.87
CA ALA A 92 3.75 0.60 -11.63
C ALA A 92 4.92 -0.38 -11.79
N ILE A 93 5.99 -0.09 -11.07
CA ILE A 93 7.09 -0.99 -10.75
C ILE A 93 6.72 -1.68 -9.44
N LEU A 94 6.78 -3.03 -9.41
CA LEU A 94 6.37 -3.83 -8.27
C LEU A 94 7.60 -4.46 -7.62
N VAL A 95 7.61 -4.47 -6.28
CA VAL A 95 8.70 -5.01 -5.47
C VAL A 95 8.14 -5.96 -4.43
N SER A 96 8.69 -7.18 -4.37
CA SER A 96 8.42 -8.13 -3.30
C SER A 96 9.70 -8.46 -2.55
N PRO A 97 9.96 -7.82 -1.40
CA PRO A 97 11.12 -8.12 -0.58
C PRO A 97 10.95 -9.43 0.20
N ASP A 98 12.08 -10.03 0.59
CA ASP A 98 12.11 -11.25 1.40
C ASP A 98 12.37 -10.92 2.88
N GLY A 99 11.41 -11.21 3.73
CA GLY A 99 11.50 -11.02 5.18
C GLY A 99 12.39 -12.06 5.85
N LYS A 100 13.13 -11.70 6.89
CA LYS A 100 13.94 -12.65 7.66
C LYS A 100 13.05 -13.67 8.38
N ASN A 101 13.49 -14.92 8.40
CA ASN A 101 12.78 -16.03 9.08
C ASN A 101 11.31 -16.13 8.61
N ALA A 102 11.09 -15.92 7.32
CA ALA A 102 9.76 -15.93 6.70
C ALA A 102 8.75 -15.00 7.43
N GLY A 103 9.16 -13.79 7.75
CA GLY A 103 8.34 -12.81 8.46
C GLY A 103 8.98 -11.42 8.57
N TRP A 104 8.37 -10.53 9.33
CA TRP A 104 8.71 -9.12 9.46
C TRP A 104 8.76 -8.72 10.95
N ALA A 105 9.71 -9.29 11.68
CA ALA A 105 9.89 -8.91 13.10
C ALA A 105 10.36 -7.46 13.25
N ASN A 106 11.02 -6.93 12.23
CA ASN A 106 11.50 -5.57 12.14
C ASN A 106 12.33 -5.15 13.38
N THR A 107 13.13 -6.08 13.89
CA THR A 107 13.94 -5.87 15.09
C THR A 107 14.90 -4.70 14.86
N ASN A 108 14.83 -3.69 15.72
CA ASN A 108 15.62 -2.46 15.59
C ASN A 108 15.47 -1.75 14.21
N GLY A 109 14.33 -1.90 13.55
CA GLY A 109 14.06 -1.24 12.26
C GLY A 109 14.75 -1.89 11.04
N GLU A 110 15.27 -3.12 11.17
CA GLU A 110 16.05 -3.78 10.11
C GLU A 110 15.27 -4.02 8.82
N ASP A 111 13.95 -4.23 8.91
CA ASP A 111 13.11 -4.42 7.73
C ASP A 111 12.74 -3.08 7.08
N VAL A 112 12.52 -2.05 7.88
CA VAL A 112 12.38 -0.67 7.36
C VAL A 112 13.64 -0.24 6.63
N ALA A 113 14.83 -0.51 7.19
CA ALA A 113 16.11 -0.20 6.54
C ALA A 113 16.31 -0.97 5.21
N LEU A 114 15.79 -2.21 5.11
CA LEU A 114 15.77 -2.95 3.84
C LEU A 114 14.91 -2.20 2.81
N ILE A 115 13.69 -1.79 3.16
CA ILE A 115 12.81 -1.07 2.26
C ILE A 115 13.46 0.24 1.79
N ASP A 116 14.06 1.01 2.70
CA ASP A 116 14.80 2.23 2.35
C ASP A 116 15.93 1.95 1.33
N ALA A 117 16.70 0.89 1.54
CA ALA A 117 17.79 0.51 0.64
C ALA A 117 17.26 0.11 -0.75
N ILE A 118 16.15 -0.63 -0.81
CA ILE A 118 15.51 -1.00 -2.09
C ILE A 118 15.00 0.24 -2.82
N ILE A 119 14.34 1.17 -2.12
CA ILE A 119 13.90 2.45 -2.69
C ILE A 119 15.09 3.18 -3.34
N GLN A 120 16.19 3.33 -2.61
CA GLN A 120 17.38 4.00 -3.13
C GLN A 120 17.95 3.31 -4.37
N GLN A 121 18.02 1.97 -4.39
CA GLN A 121 18.52 1.21 -5.53
C GLN A 121 17.61 1.34 -6.74
N VAL A 122 16.30 1.14 -6.55
CA VAL A 122 15.31 1.19 -7.64
C VAL A 122 15.21 2.60 -8.22
N GLU A 123 15.10 3.62 -7.39
CA GLU A 123 14.97 5.01 -7.83
C GLU A 123 16.29 5.59 -8.39
N GLY A 124 17.42 4.99 -8.05
CA GLY A 124 18.71 5.34 -8.63
C GLY A 124 18.87 4.90 -10.07
N ASP A 125 18.13 3.86 -10.47
CA ASP A 125 18.28 3.17 -11.76
C ASP A 125 17.02 3.30 -12.65
N LEU A 126 15.83 3.24 -12.05
CA LEU A 126 14.55 3.27 -12.75
C LEU A 126 13.81 4.61 -12.55
N CYS A 127 13.01 5.00 -13.54
CA CYS A 127 12.19 6.21 -13.47
C CYS A 127 10.94 5.97 -12.61
N VAL A 128 10.99 6.43 -11.38
CA VAL A 128 9.93 6.35 -10.38
C VAL A 128 9.41 7.76 -10.07
N ASP A 129 8.11 7.87 -9.84
CA ASP A 129 7.52 9.01 -9.15
C ASP A 129 7.73 8.86 -7.65
N SER A 130 8.72 9.56 -7.09
CA SER A 130 9.06 9.48 -5.67
C SER A 130 7.97 10.01 -4.73
N SER A 131 6.93 10.66 -5.27
CA SER A 131 5.71 11.03 -4.53
C SER A 131 4.63 9.94 -4.55
N SER A 132 4.84 8.84 -5.27
CA SER A 132 3.85 7.78 -5.51
C SER A 132 4.39 6.40 -5.13
N ARG A 133 4.88 6.29 -3.87
CA ARG A 133 5.30 5.02 -3.26
C ARG A 133 4.17 4.45 -2.41
N PHE A 134 3.92 3.16 -2.55
CA PHE A 134 2.84 2.44 -1.88
C PHE A 134 3.32 1.15 -1.26
N ALA A 135 2.68 0.71 -0.18
CA ALA A 135 2.93 -0.60 0.42
C ALA A 135 1.62 -1.31 0.76
N THR A 136 1.59 -2.61 0.53
CA THR A 136 0.49 -3.49 0.92
C THR A 136 1.03 -4.83 1.39
N GLY A 137 0.25 -5.52 2.21
CA GLY A 137 0.59 -6.84 2.67
C GLY A 137 -0.53 -7.45 3.51
N PHE A 138 -0.50 -8.76 3.60
CA PHE A 138 -1.44 -9.56 4.39
C PHE A 138 -0.78 -10.04 5.68
N SER A 139 -1.54 -10.10 6.78
CA SER A 139 -1.11 -10.65 8.07
C SER A 139 0.17 -9.96 8.57
N TRP A 140 1.29 -10.67 8.69
CA TRP A 140 2.58 -10.05 9.06
C TRP A 140 3.06 -9.02 8.03
N GLY A 141 2.81 -9.23 6.72
CA GLY A 141 3.06 -8.21 5.70
C GLY A 141 2.18 -6.97 5.88
N GLY A 142 0.94 -7.15 6.35
CA GLY A 142 0.07 -6.05 6.79
C GLY A 142 0.65 -5.29 7.98
N GLY A 143 1.18 -6.01 8.98
CA GLY A 143 1.89 -5.41 10.12
C GLY A 143 3.12 -4.63 9.68
N MET A 144 3.87 -5.11 8.68
CA MET A 144 5.02 -4.39 8.14
C MET A 144 4.59 -3.17 7.31
N SER A 145 3.51 -3.26 6.51
CA SER A 145 2.93 -2.09 5.83
C SER A 145 2.52 -1.01 6.84
N TYR A 146 1.95 -1.42 7.99
CA TYR A 146 1.65 -0.52 9.09
C TYR A 146 2.91 0.11 9.72
N ALA A 147 3.98 -0.68 9.93
CA ALA A 147 5.25 -0.17 10.44
C ALA A 147 5.86 0.88 9.50
N LEU A 148 5.72 0.70 8.17
CA LEU A 148 6.11 1.71 7.18
C LEU A 148 5.25 2.97 7.28
N ALA A 149 3.93 2.82 7.45
CA ALA A 149 3.05 3.97 7.67
C ALA A 149 3.43 4.77 8.93
N CYS A 150 3.93 4.10 9.97
CA CYS A 150 4.42 4.77 11.18
C CYS A 150 5.75 5.49 10.96
N SER A 151 6.74 4.79 10.40
CA SER A 151 8.13 5.27 10.38
C SER A 151 8.50 6.02 9.09
N ARG A 152 7.71 5.89 8.01
CA ARG A 152 7.97 6.44 6.67
C ARG A 152 6.76 7.13 6.04
N ALA A 153 5.90 7.75 6.87
CA ALA A 153 4.70 8.46 6.41
C ALA A 153 4.98 9.59 5.40
N LYS A 154 6.20 10.13 5.38
CA LYS A 154 6.64 11.18 4.43
C LYS A 154 7.20 10.60 3.14
N GLU A 155 7.60 9.34 3.17
CA GLU A 155 8.19 8.63 2.04
C GLU A 155 7.13 7.85 1.23
N PHE A 156 6.09 7.36 1.91
CA PHE A 156 4.99 6.64 1.29
C PHE A 156 3.76 7.54 1.15
N LYS A 157 3.10 7.46 -0.01
CA LYS A 157 1.85 8.16 -0.28
C LYS A 157 0.67 7.50 0.44
N ALA A 158 0.60 6.16 0.36
CA ALA A 158 -0.46 5.37 1.01
C ALA A 158 0.01 3.97 1.35
N VAL A 159 -0.68 3.35 2.31
CA VAL A 159 -0.58 1.93 2.62
C VAL A 159 -1.94 1.26 2.61
N SER A 160 -1.95 -0.05 2.25
CA SER A 160 -3.12 -0.92 2.40
C SER A 160 -2.74 -2.12 3.28
N VAL A 161 -3.45 -2.27 4.40
CA VAL A 161 -3.17 -3.26 5.45
C VAL A 161 -4.27 -4.32 5.45
N LEU A 162 -3.93 -5.53 5.00
CA LEU A 162 -4.88 -6.65 4.92
C LEU A 162 -4.71 -7.55 6.15
N SER A 163 -5.74 -7.63 6.99
CA SER A 163 -5.76 -8.44 8.23
C SER A 163 -4.46 -8.35 9.02
N GLY A 164 -3.93 -7.12 9.17
CA GLY A 164 -2.70 -6.84 9.89
C GLY A 164 -2.94 -6.51 11.37
N GLY A 165 -1.87 -6.52 12.17
CA GLY A 165 -1.84 -6.15 13.57
C GLY A 165 -0.57 -5.37 13.92
N LEU A 166 -0.42 -4.95 15.18
CA LEU A 166 0.80 -4.30 15.68
C LEU A 166 1.89 -5.34 15.96
N ILE A 167 2.42 -5.98 14.92
CA ILE A 167 3.32 -7.12 14.99
C ILE A 167 4.71 -6.88 14.38
N SER A 168 4.91 -5.73 13.72
CA SER A 168 6.20 -5.27 13.19
C SER A 168 6.64 -3.93 13.81
N GLY A 169 5.99 -3.52 14.90
CA GLY A 169 6.23 -2.25 15.59
C GLY A 169 5.57 -1.05 14.91
N CYS A 170 5.75 0.11 15.54
CA CYS A 170 5.30 1.41 15.04
C CYS A 170 6.25 2.48 15.59
N GLU A 171 7.46 2.55 15.07
CA GLU A 171 8.39 3.61 15.43
C GLU A 171 7.95 4.93 14.79
N GLY A 172 7.88 6.01 15.56
CA GLY A 172 7.30 7.28 15.10
C GLY A 172 5.77 7.26 15.17
N GLY A 173 5.11 7.18 14.02
CA GLY A 173 3.65 7.03 13.92
C GLY A 173 2.84 8.25 14.33
N TYR A 174 3.35 9.46 14.05
CA TYR A 174 2.68 10.73 14.38
C TYR A 174 2.33 11.55 13.13
N ASP A 175 2.97 11.24 12.01
CA ASP A 175 2.73 11.95 10.75
C ASP A 175 1.49 11.39 10.02
N PRO A 176 0.74 12.24 9.29
CA PRO A 176 -0.39 11.79 8.47
C PRO A 176 0.05 11.03 7.23
N ILE A 177 -0.67 9.96 6.91
CA ILE A 177 -0.51 9.18 5.67
C ILE A 177 -1.88 8.61 5.25
N ALA A 178 -2.11 8.42 3.95
CA ALA A 178 -3.31 7.74 3.49
C ALA A 178 -3.28 6.25 3.91
N TYR A 179 -4.34 5.79 4.57
CA TYR A 179 -4.41 4.47 5.18
C TYR A 179 -5.69 3.72 4.80
N LEU A 180 -5.54 2.54 4.25
CA LEU A 180 -6.64 1.59 4.01
C LEU A 180 -6.45 0.35 4.89
N GLY A 181 -7.43 0.02 5.73
CA GLY A 181 -7.52 -1.27 6.42
C GLY A 181 -8.53 -2.18 5.72
N ILE A 182 -8.22 -3.46 5.54
CA ILE A 182 -9.15 -4.48 5.03
C ILE A 182 -9.07 -5.67 5.97
N HIS A 183 -10.17 -6.06 6.65
CA HIS A 183 -10.13 -7.04 7.73
C HIS A 183 -11.40 -7.88 7.81
N GLY A 184 -11.23 -9.19 8.05
CA GLY A 184 -12.35 -10.11 8.26
C GLY A 184 -12.96 -9.97 9.64
N ILE A 185 -14.31 -9.99 9.72
CA ILE A 185 -15.04 -9.87 11.01
C ILE A 185 -14.84 -11.09 11.92
N ASP A 186 -14.56 -12.26 11.33
CA ASP A 186 -14.39 -13.54 12.02
C ASP A 186 -12.90 -13.98 12.06
N ASP A 187 -11.97 -13.03 11.93
CA ASP A 187 -10.53 -13.31 12.02
C ASP A 187 -10.15 -13.81 13.41
N GLN A 188 -9.71 -15.09 13.48
CA GLN A 188 -9.33 -15.76 14.73
C GLN A 188 -7.80 -15.71 14.97
N VAL A 189 -7.02 -15.17 14.03
CA VAL A 189 -5.55 -15.08 14.14
C VAL A 189 -5.16 -13.70 14.65
N LEU A 190 -5.69 -12.65 14.00
CA LEU A 190 -5.57 -11.25 14.38
C LEU A 190 -6.99 -10.68 14.40
N PRO A 191 -7.66 -10.63 15.56
CA PRO A 191 -9.03 -10.14 15.64
C PRO A 191 -9.23 -8.77 14.98
N ILE A 192 -10.37 -8.56 14.32
CA ILE A 192 -10.67 -7.32 13.61
C ILE A 192 -10.45 -6.06 14.45
N ASP A 193 -10.61 -6.14 15.77
CA ASP A 193 -10.41 -5.00 16.67
C ASP A 193 -8.95 -4.53 16.72
N GLU A 194 -7.97 -5.42 16.40
CA GLU A 194 -6.59 -5.00 16.16
C GLU A 194 -6.51 -4.12 14.90
N GLY A 195 -7.08 -4.57 13.78
CA GLY A 195 -7.13 -3.77 12.54
C GLY A 195 -7.82 -2.42 12.71
N VAL A 196 -8.93 -2.39 13.47
CA VAL A 196 -9.65 -1.16 13.85
C VAL A 196 -8.73 -0.23 14.68
N THR A 197 -7.96 -0.80 15.60
CA THR A 197 -7.00 -0.02 16.42
C THR A 197 -5.92 0.61 15.55
N LEU A 198 -5.39 -0.13 14.56
CA LEU A 198 -4.41 0.41 13.61
C LEU A 198 -4.99 1.56 12.78
N ALA A 199 -6.21 1.40 12.26
CA ALA A 199 -6.90 2.44 11.48
C ALA A 199 -7.16 3.69 12.31
N ASN A 200 -7.63 3.54 13.55
CA ASN A 200 -7.96 4.65 14.45
C ASN A 200 -6.74 5.52 14.77
N LYS A 201 -5.52 4.96 14.77
CA LYS A 201 -4.30 5.76 14.90
C LYS A 201 -4.21 6.79 13.78
N PHE A 202 -4.44 6.37 12.53
CA PHE A 202 -4.37 7.29 11.39
C PHE A 202 -5.63 8.15 11.23
N VAL A 203 -6.79 7.72 11.74
CA VAL A 203 -7.96 8.62 11.93
C VAL A 203 -7.55 9.82 12.80
N GLY A 204 -6.85 9.57 13.91
CA GLY A 204 -6.34 10.63 14.78
C GLY A 204 -5.24 11.49 14.12
N ASN A 205 -4.21 10.87 13.56
CA ASN A 205 -3.08 11.56 12.92
C ASN A 205 -3.53 12.44 11.75
N ASN A 206 -4.48 11.93 10.94
CA ASN A 206 -5.01 12.62 9.77
C ASN A 206 -6.14 13.60 10.12
N LYS A 207 -6.47 13.75 11.42
CA LYS A 207 -7.51 14.66 11.91
C LYS A 207 -8.89 14.41 11.29
N CYS A 208 -9.20 13.16 11.03
CA CYS A 208 -10.50 12.78 10.47
C CYS A 208 -11.62 13.01 11.49
N GLN A 209 -12.85 13.21 11.00
CA GLN A 209 -14.04 13.19 11.85
C GLN A 209 -14.26 11.75 12.36
N PRO A 210 -14.46 11.55 13.68
CA PRO A 210 -14.72 10.24 14.24
C PRO A 210 -15.99 9.62 13.62
N THR A 211 -15.88 8.38 13.18
CA THR A 211 -16.99 7.61 12.60
C THR A 211 -16.86 6.16 13.06
N ASN A 212 -17.96 5.49 13.32
CA ASN A 212 -17.93 4.06 13.62
C ASN A 212 -17.61 3.26 12.36
N ILE A 213 -16.70 2.30 12.50
CA ILE A 213 -16.44 1.32 11.44
C ILE A 213 -17.61 0.34 11.37
N GLY A 214 -18.30 0.34 10.23
CA GLY A 214 -19.38 -0.59 9.95
C GLY A 214 -18.83 -2.02 9.77
N LYS A 215 -19.64 -3.01 10.19
CA LYS A 215 -19.33 -4.44 9.98
C LYS A 215 -20.51 -5.09 9.24
N PRO A 216 -20.28 -5.99 8.27
CA PRO A 216 -21.35 -6.78 7.68
C PRO A 216 -21.91 -7.79 8.70
N ALA A 217 -23.08 -8.35 8.43
CA ALA A 217 -23.58 -9.48 9.21
C ALA A 217 -22.73 -10.74 8.91
N SER A 218 -22.43 -11.51 9.96
CA SER A 218 -21.75 -12.81 9.79
C SER A 218 -22.62 -13.76 8.96
N GLY A 219 -22.00 -14.48 8.01
CA GLY A 219 -22.67 -15.35 7.05
C GLY A 219 -23.33 -14.64 5.86
N SER A 220 -23.18 -13.31 5.74
CA SER A 220 -23.75 -12.53 4.62
C SER A 220 -22.99 -12.67 3.31
N GLY A 221 -21.71 -13.06 3.36
CA GLY A 221 -20.80 -13.02 2.24
C GLY A 221 -20.49 -11.60 1.73
N GLY A 222 -20.82 -10.55 2.52
CA GLY A 222 -20.73 -9.15 2.15
C GLY A 222 -19.54 -8.41 2.77
N PHE A 223 -19.47 -7.12 2.52
CA PHE A 223 -18.52 -6.22 3.17
C PHE A 223 -19.15 -4.84 3.43
N VAL A 224 -18.55 -4.10 4.34
CA VAL A 224 -18.87 -2.68 4.59
C VAL A 224 -17.60 -1.86 4.50
N ARG A 225 -17.63 -0.82 3.66
CA ARG A 225 -16.57 0.19 3.58
C ARG A 225 -16.96 1.40 4.42
N SER A 226 -16.05 1.86 5.26
CA SER A 226 -16.19 3.07 6.07
C SER A 226 -15.10 4.05 5.63
N ASP A 227 -15.50 5.13 4.94
CA ASP A 227 -14.62 6.21 4.51
C ASP A 227 -14.72 7.37 5.51
N PHE A 228 -13.61 7.70 6.16
CA PHE A 228 -13.56 8.77 7.16
C PHE A 228 -13.54 10.13 6.47
N GLN A 229 -14.27 11.09 7.02
CA GLN A 229 -14.43 12.43 6.43
C GLN A 229 -13.53 13.47 7.12
N GLY A 230 -13.24 14.57 6.43
CA GLY A 230 -12.51 15.71 6.97
C GLY A 230 -11.02 15.46 7.22
N CYS A 231 -10.48 14.35 6.71
CA CYS A 231 -9.09 13.94 6.89
C CYS A 231 -8.13 14.81 6.07
N SER A 232 -6.94 15.09 6.63
CA SER A 232 -5.83 15.71 5.88
C SER A 232 -5.20 14.75 4.85
N LYS A 233 -5.31 13.45 5.08
CA LYS A 233 -4.99 12.34 4.17
C LYS A 233 -6.11 11.30 4.29
N PRO A 234 -6.54 10.64 3.19
CA PRO A 234 -7.64 9.68 3.24
C PRO A 234 -7.42 8.56 4.25
N VAL A 235 -8.48 8.18 4.96
CA VAL A 235 -8.51 6.96 5.77
C VAL A 235 -9.79 6.21 5.42
N SER A 236 -9.64 4.92 5.14
CA SER A 236 -10.75 4.01 4.87
C SER A 236 -10.55 2.69 5.59
N PHE A 237 -11.66 2.03 5.95
CA PHE A 237 -11.64 0.68 6.49
C PHE A 237 -12.72 -0.16 5.83
N ILE A 238 -12.35 -1.38 5.40
CA ILE A 238 -13.27 -2.36 4.84
C ILE A 238 -13.31 -3.55 5.79
N ALA A 239 -14.47 -3.78 6.40
CA ALA A 239 -14.76 -5.00 7.13
C ALA A 239 -15.48 -5.97 6.17
N TYR A 240 -14.99 -7.21 6.03
CA TYR A 240 -15.64 -8.23 5.21
C TYR A 240 -16.07 -9.42 6.05
N ASP A 241 -17.09 -10.10 5.60
CA ASP A 241 -17.57 -11.36 6.19
C ASP A 241 -16.62 -12.49 5.83
N GLY A 242 -15.75 -12.84 6.78
CA GLY A 242 -14.74 -13.86 6.61
C GLY A 242 -13.67 -13.82 7.71
N GLY A 243 -12.76 -14.77 7.64
CA GLY A 243 -11.66 -14.97 8.59
C GLY A 243 -10.34 -14.33 8.15
N HIS A 244 -9.22 -14.94 8.60
CA HIS A 244 -7.86 -14.48 8.32
C HIS A 244 -7.40 -14.91 6.92
N VAL A 245 -7.72 -14.11 5.89
CA VAL A 245 -7.38 -14.40 4.49
C VAL A 245 -6.85 -13.17 3.76
N GLY A 246 -5.84 -13.36 2.90
CA GLY A 246 -5.26 -12.29 2.08
C GLY A 246 -6.02 -12.02 0.78
N ALA A 247 -6.91 -12.94 0.39
CA ALA A 247 -7.80 -12.81 -0.76
C ALA A 247 -9.23 -13.15 -0.31
N PRO A 248 -10.00 -12.17 0.17
CA PRO A 248 -11.37 -12.41 0.67
C PRO A 248 -12.25 -13.09 -0.38
N LEU A 249 -12.81 -14.26 0.00
CA LEU A 249 -13.80 -15.00 -0.77
C LEU A 249 -15.22 -14.58 -0.31
N GLY A 250 -16.21 -14.84 -1.13
CA GLY A 250 -17.62 -14.49 -0.85
C GLY A 250 -18.00 -13.09 -1.33
N VAL A 251 -17.08 -12.14 -1.31
CA VAL A 251 -17.26 -10.79 -1.90
C VAL A 251 -16.60 -10.66 -3.26
N GLY A 252 -16.16 -11.79 -3.82
CA GLY A 252 -15.34 -11.86 -5.03
C GLY A 252 -13.84 -11.75 -4.72
N SER A 253 -13.02 -12.45 -5.50
CA SER A 253 -11.55 -12.44 -5.34
C SER A 253 -10.91 -11.09 -5.68
N SER A 254 -11.67 -10.14 -6.21
CA SER A 254 -11.20 -8.81 -6.61
C SER A 254 -11.33 -7.75 -5.51
N LEU A 255 -12.05 -8.01 -4.39
CA LEU A 255 -12.30 -6.98 -3.38
C LEU A 255 -11.00 -6.27 -2.92
N ALA A 256 -10.03 -7.02 -2.43
CA ALA A 256 -8.82 -6.41 -1.89
C ALA A 256 -7.95 -5.76 -2.99
N PRO A 257 -7.69 -6.40 -4.15
CA PRO A 257 -6.95 -5.76 -5.24
C PRO A 257 -7.60 -4.47 -5.75
N ASP A 258 -8.92 -4.51 -6.01
CA ASP A 258 -9.65 -3.35 -6.56
C ASP A 258 -9.66 -2.19 -5.56
N ALA A 259 -10.04 -2.46 -4.31
CA ALA A 259 -10.06 -1.45 -3.26
C ALA A 259 -8.68 -0.84 -2.97
N THR A 260 -7.63 -1.68 -2.97
CA THR A 260 -6.25 -1.22 -2.74
C THR A 260 -5.79 -0.31 -3.87
N TRP A 261 -5.98 -0.72 -5.12
CA TRP A 261 -5.55 0.08 -6.27
C TRP A 261 -6.33 1.39 -6.38
N GLU A 262 -7.66 1.32 -6.26
CA GLU A 262 -8.52 2.51 -6.24
C GLU A 262 -8.08 3.50 -5.15
N PHE A 263 -7.81 3.00 -3.93
CA PHE A 263 -7.37 3.83 -2.81
C PHE A 263 -6.00 4.46 -3.06
N PHE A 264 -5.05 3.72 -3.63
CA PHE A 264 -3.71 4.22 -3.96
C PHE A 264 -3.77 5.36 -4.98
N MET A 265 -4.61 5.23 -6.00
CA MET A 265 -4.75 6.25 -7.03
C MET A 265 -5.53 7.49 -6.57
N ALA A 266 -6.41 7.35 -5.57
CA ALA A 266 -7.17 8.45 -5.00
C ALA A 266 -6.44 9.22 -3.87
N ALA A 267 -5.34 8.69 -3.33
CA ALA A 267 -4.61 9.22 -2.18
C ALA A 267 -3.86 10.53 -2.45
#